data_6f627d6295ace71c91aad22e160baee1
#
_entry.id   6f627d6295ace71c91aad22e160baee1
#
_cell.length_a   1.000
_cell.length_b   1.000
_cell.length_c   1.000
_cell.angle_alpha   90.00
_cell.angle_beta   90.00
_cell.angle_gamma   90.00
#
_symmetry.space_group_name_H-M   'P 1'
#
loop_
_entity.id
_entity.type
_entity.pdbx_description
1 polymer ?
#
loop_
_entity_poly.entity_id
_entity_poly.type
_entity_poly.pdbx_seq_one_letter_code
_entity_poly.pdbx_strand_id
1 'polypeptide(L)'
;MCECLKELCRQEQKKELTNLFGAESFEKFRLDLYSDQYDAKYRSSPRELMRATYRMAQNYAQSFPADGQSLVFSGATGLGKTFLSACVARVVAERGFSVSYAPVGQLFAAFEEDKFRPQPDAARTEDVFACDLLIIDDLGTEMTTQFTVSVLYQLLNTRLMEKKPVILSTNLTPGELASRYSPQIASRILGTYRLCQFCGDDIRFKVK
;
A
#
# COMPACT_ATOMS: atom_id res chain seq x y z
N MET A 1 -22.91 -15.34 -6.70
CA MET A 1 -22.06 -15.08 -7.88
C MET A 1 -21.50 -16.41 -8.34
N CYS A 2 -21.66 -16.74 -9.64
CA CYS A 2 -21.22 -18.01 -10.22
C CYS A 2 -19.68 -18.11 -10.20
N GLU A 3 -19.14 -19.32 -10.04
CA GLU A 3 -17.70 -19.60 -10.03
C GLU A 3 -16.97 -19.07 -11.29
N CYS A 4 -17.66 -19.20 -12.44
CA CYS A 4 -17.18 -18.72 -13.74
C CYS A 4 -17.02 -17.18 -13.78
N LEU A 5 -17.92 -16.43 -13.14
CA LEU A 5 -17.85 -14.98 -13.05
C LEU A 5 -16.74 -14.52 -12.10
N LYS A 6 -16.54 -15.25 -11.01
CA LYS A 6 -15.43 -15.01 -10.09
C LYS A 6 -14.08 -15.21 -10.78
N GLU A 7 -13.95 -16.24 -11.59
CA GLU A 7 -12.71 -16.52 -12.33
C GLU A 7 -12.44 -15.44 -13.40
N LEU A 8 -13.47 -14.96 -14.09
CA LEU A 8 -13.34 -13.86 -15.06
C LEU A 8 -12.85 -12.56 -14.37
N CYS A 9 -13.46 -12.20 -13.23
CA CYS A 9 -13.05 -11.04 -12.44
C CYS A 9 -11.60 -11.17 -11.95
N ARG A 10 -11.17 -12.36 -11.54
CA ARG A 10 -9.77 -12.62 -11.15
C ARG A 10 -8.80 -12.42 -12.31
N GLN A 11 -9.16 -12.88 -13.49
CA GLN A 11 -8.31 -12.72 -14.69
C GLN A 11 -8.17 -11.26 -15.11
N GLU A 12 -9.27 -10.50 -15.05
CA GLU A 12 -9.22 -9.05 -15.34
C GLU A 12 -8.38 -8.30 -14.30
N GLN A 13 -8.58 -8.55 -13.02
CA GLN A 13 -7.77 -7.93 -11.95
C GLN A 13 -6.29 -8.28 -12.06
N LYS A 14 -5.97 -9.55 -12.37
CA LYS A 14 -4.59 -9.98 -12.60
C LYS A 14 -3.96 -9.25 -13.79
N LYS A 15 -4.73 -9.02 -14.83
CA LYS A 15 -4.30 -8.28 -16.02
C LYS A 15 -4.06 -6.80 -15.71
N GLU A 16 -4.94 -6.17 -14.95
CA GLU A 16 -4.77 -4.79 -14.48
C GLU A 16 -3.54 -4.63 -13.60
N LEU A 17 -3.36 -5.48 -12.60
CA LEU A 17 -2.17 -5.46 -11.74
C LEU A 17 -0.89 -5.74 -12.52
N THR A 18 -0.93 -6.61 -13.54
CA THR A 18 0.22 -6.87 -14.42
C THR A 18 0.53 -5.65 -15.30
N ASN A 19 -0.47 -4.94 -15.78
CA ASN A 19 -0.28 -3.71 -16.55
C ASN A 19 0.28 -2.57 -15.70
N LEU A 20 -0.13 -2.48 -14.42
CA LEU A 20 0.33 -1.46 -13.48
C LEU A 20 1.76 -1.72 -12.99
N PHE A 21 2.11 -2.96 -12.69
CA PHE A 21 3.34 -3.33 -11.99
C PHE A 21 4.31 -4.18 -12.81
N GLY A 22 3.93 -4.56 -14.05
CA GLY A 22 4.72 -5.51 -14.80
C GLY A 22 4.70 -6.92 -14.18
N ALA A 23 5.83 -7.62 -14.26
CA ALA A 23 5.98 -8.99 -13.76
C ALA A 23 6.65 -9.05 -12.38
N GLU A 24 6.38 -8.08 -11.49
CA GLU A 24 6.96 -8.04 -10.15
C GLU A 24 6.41 -9.17 -9.29
N SER A 25 7.32 -9.88 -8.64
CA SER A 25 7.00 -11.01 -7.77
C SER A 25 7.99 -11.07 -6.60
N PHE A 26 7.61 -11.79 -5.55
CA PHE A 26 8.48 -11.97 -4.38
C PHE A 26 9.85 -12.56 -4.76
N GLU A 27 9.92 -13.46 -5.75
CA GLU A 27 11.17 -14.09 -6.21
C GLU A 27 12.13 -13.08 -6.85
N LYS A 28 11.60 -11.98 -7.40
CA LYS A 28 12.40 -10.90 -8.01
C LYS A 28 12.86 -9.85 -7.02
N PHE A 29 12.42 -9.92 -5.77
CA PHE A 29 12.85 -8.97 -4.75
C PHE A 29 14.31 -9.21 -4.36
N ARG A 30 15.17 -8.25 -4.64
CA ARG A 30 16.62 -8.37 -4.52
C ARG A 30 17.13 -7.87 -3.19
N LEU A 31 17.27 -8.77 -2.22
CA LEU A 31 17.83 -8.46 -0.89
C LEU A 31 19.33 -8.12 -0.94
N ASP A 32 20.04 -8.57 -1.97
CA ASP A 32 21.47 -8.29 -2.18
C ASP A 32 21.77 -6.81 -2.48
N LEU A 33 20.78 -6.03 -2.91
CA LEU A 33 20.91 -4.59 -3.14
C LEU A 33 21.01 -3.76 -1.83
N TYR A 34 20.59 -4.32 -0.69
CA TYR A 34 20.69 -3.66 0.61
C TYR A 34 22.02 -3.98 1.28
N SER A 35 22.60 -2.98 1.97
CA SER A 35 23.86 -3.12 2.69
C SER A 35 23.74 -4.16 3.81
N ASP A 36 24.76 -4.98 3.99
CA ASP A 36 24.93 -5.91 5.10
C ASP A 36 25.75 -5.32 6.26
N GLN A 37 26.26 -4.10 6.08
CA GLN A 37 26.97 -3.38 7.15
C GLN A 37 26.00 -2.99 8.25
N TYR A 38 26.47 -3.14 9.50
CA TYR A 38 25.72 -2.73 10.68
C TYR A 38 25.46 -1.22 10.68
N ASP A 39 24.22 -0.82 10.89
CA ASP A 39 23.80 0.57 11.03
C ASP A 39 23.35 0.81 12.48
N ALA A 40 24.07 1.68 13.19
CA ALA A 40 23.79 1.99 14.59
C ALA A 40 22.39 2.61 14.81
N LYS A 41 21.87 3.34 13.82
CA LYS A 41 20.52 3.94 13.86
C LYS A 41 19.44 2.86 13.97
N TYR A 42 19.62 1.76 13.25
CA TYR A 42 18.63 0.67 13.20
C TYR A 42 19.02 -0.51 14.09
N ARG A 43 20.19 -0.52 14.68
CA ARG A 43 20.76 -1.63 15.48
C ARG A 43 20.79 -2.96 14.73
N SER A 44 20.89 -2.92 13.43
CA SER A 44 20.94 -4.05 12.52
C SER A 44 21.46 -3.60 11.16
N SER A 45 21.68 -4.53 10.22
CA SER A 45 21.98 -4.13 8.85
C SER A 45 20.67 -3.86 8.07
N PRO A 46 20.70 -2.94 7.09
CA PRO A 46 19.57 -2.73 6.18
C PRO A 46 19.07 -4.04 5.54
N ARG A 47 19.98 -4.93 5.15
CA ARG A 47 19.63 -6.22 4.54
C ARG A 47 18.84 -7.13 5.48
N GLU A 48 19.21 -7.19 6.75
CA GLU A 48 18.48 -7.99 7.74
C GLU A 48 17.08 -7.45 8.03
N LEU A 49 16.96 -6.13 8.17
CA LEU A 49 15.65 -5.48 8.36
C LEU A 49 14.75 -5.67 7.14
N MET A 50 15.30 -5.50 5.95
CA MET A 50 14.54 -5.73 4.72
C MET A 50 14.16 -7.20 4.53
N ARG A 51 15.01 -8.14 4.97
CA ARG A 51 14.66 -9.57 4.99
C ARG A 51 13.49 -9.86 5.92
N ALA A 52 13.46 -9.21 7.10
CA ALA A 52 12.33 -9.34 8.03
C ALA A 52 11.05 -8.75 7.44
N THR A 53 11.12 -7.55 6.84
CA THR A 53 10.00 -6.88 6.16
C THR A 53 9.49 -7.71 4.97
N TYR A 54 10.38 -8.26 4.16
CA TYR A 54 10.04 -9.15 3.05
C TYR A 54 9.28 -10.40 3.53
N ARG A 55 9.81 -11.10 4.53
CA ARG A 55 9.15 -12.30 5.09
C ARG A 55 7.78 -11.98 5.68
N MET A 56 7.68 -10.85 6.37
CA MET A 56 6.41 -10.40 6.92
C MET A 56 5.39 -10.12 5.82
N ALA A 57 5.77 -9.40 4.75
CA ALA A 57 4.90 -9.12 3.62
C ALA A 57 4.47 -10.41 2.88
N GLN A 58 5.39 -11.36 2.72
CA GLN A 58 5.10 -12.67 2.12
C GLN A 58 4.09 -13.46 2.97
N ASN A 59 4.32 -13.55 4.28
CA ASN A 59 3.40 -14.22 5.19
C ASN A 59 2.03 -13.54 5.20
N TYR A 60 2.00 -12.20 5.24
CA TYR A 60 0.76 -11.43 5.17
C TYR A 60 -0.04 -11.76 3.91
N ALA A 61 0.59 -11.75 2.74
CA ALA A 61 -0.08 -12.06 1.48
C ALA A 61 -0.61 -13.50 1.44
N GLN A 62 0.15 -14.45 1.98
CA GLN A 62 -0.24 -15.86 2.03
C GLN A 62 -1.34 -16.17 3.05
N SER A 63 -1.38 -15.48 4.19
CA SER A 63 -2.39 -15.67 5.23
C SER A 63 -3.62 -14.77 5.08
N PHE A 64 -3.59 -13.80 4.16
CA PHE A 64 -4.71 -12.85 3.95
C PHE A 64 -6.06 -13.57 3.82
N PRO A 65 -7.14 -13.12 4.45
CA PRO A 65 -7.30 -11.94 5.31
C PRO A 65 -7.21 -12.25 6.82
N ALA A 66 -6.51 -13.31 7.24
CA ALA A 66 -6.60 -13.92 8.56
C ALA A 66 -6.60 -12.92 9.75
N ASP A 67 -5.81 -11.85 9.64
CA ASP A 67 -5.69 -10.88 10.75
C ASP A 67 -6.42 -9.56 10.50
N GLY A 68 -6.89 -9.29 9.26
CA GLY A 68 -7.49 -8.01 8.88
C GLY A 68 -6.59 -6.79 9.18
N GLN A 69 -5.28 -7.03 9.41
CA GLN A 69 -4.35 -6.00 9.86
C GLN A 69 -3.91 -5.13 8.68
N SER A 70 -3.97 -3.83 8.87
CA SER A 70 -3.39 -2.87 7.92
C SER A 70 -1.89 -2.71 8.13
N LEU A 71 -1.16 -2.36 7.04
CA LEU A 71 0.29 -2.20 7.06
C LEU A 71 0.69 -0.77 6.65
N VAL A 72 1.78 -0.27 7.22
CA VAL A 72 2.46 0.94 6.74
C VAL A 72 3.87 0.59 6.30
N PHE A 73 4.17 0.77 5.03
CA PHE A 73 5.50 0.71 4.46
C PHE A 73 6.13 2.09 4.52
N SER A 74 6.99 2.32 5.50
CA SER A 74 7.62 3.61 5.77
C SER A 74 9.11 3.58 5.51
N GLY A 75 9.63 4.58 4.83
CA GLY A 75 11.06 4.74 4.55
C GLY A 75 11.32 5.62 3.35
N ALA A 76 12.59 5.97 3.13
CA ALA A 76 13.02 6.86 2.05
C ALA A 76 12.57 6.36 0.66
N THR A 77 12.66 7.23 -0.33
CA THR A 77 12.36 6.90 -1.72
C THR A 77 13.36 5.86 -2.25
N GLY A 78 12.92 5.02 -3.20
CA GLY A 78 13.80 4.04 -3.86
C GLY A 78 14.17 2.81 -3.04
N LEU A 79 13.47 2.54 -1.93
CA LEU A 79 13.71 1.37 -1.08
C LEU A 79 12.81 0.16 -1.38
N GLY A 80 12.04 0.17 -2.48
CA GLY A 80 11.23 -0.97 -2.90
C GLY A 80 9.86 -1.09 -2.23
N LYS A 81 9.31 -0.02 -1.63
CA LYS A 81 7.97 -0.02 -1.03
C LYS A 81 6.89 -0.41 -2.04
N THR A 82 6.83 0.31 -3.16
CA THR A 82 5.91 0.03 -4.27
C THR A 82 6.06 -1.39 -4.81
N PHE A 83 7.31 -1.84 -4.99
CA PHE A 83 7.60 -3.21 -5.45
C PHE A 83 7.01 -4.26 -4.50
N LEU A 84 7.22 -4.10 -3.20
CA LEU A 84 6.74 -5.06 -2.21
C LEU A 84 5.21 -5.00 -2.08
N SER A 85 4.60 -3.81 -2.21
CA SER A 85 3.15 -3.63 -2.30
C SER A 85 2.55 -4.38 -3.50
N ALA A 86 3.21 -4.29 -4.67
CA ALA A 86 2.83 -5.01 -5.88
C ALA A 86 2.89 -6.53 -5.71
N CYS A 87 3.96 -7.04 -5.06
CA CYS A 87 4.07 -8.47 -4.74
C CYS A 87 2.92 -8.96 -3.85
N VAL A 88 2.56 -8.17 -2.83
CA VAL A 88 1.42 -8.50 -1.95
C VAL A 88 0.12 -8.47 -2.74
N ALA A 89 -0.13 -7.41 -3.53
CA ALA A 89 -1.32 -7.25 -4.35
C ALA A 89 -1.54 -8.47 -5.25
N ARG A 90 -0.48 -8.91 -5.94
CA ARG A 90 -0.52 -10.07 -6.83
C ARG A 90 -0.94 -11.33 -6.10
N VAL A 91 -0.27 -11.70 -5.01
CA VAL A 91 -0.56 -12.93 -4.27
C VAL A 91 -1.97 -12.91 -3.70
N VAL A 92 -2.42 -11.77 -3.16
CA VAL A 92 -3.77 -11.61 -2.61
C VAL A 92 -4.83 -11.76 -3.72
N ALA A 93 -4.60 -11.14 -4.90
CA ALA A 93 -5.50 -11.28 -6.05
C ALA A 93 -5.51 -12.72 -6.62
N GLU A 94 -4.35 -13.40 -6.69
CA GLU A 94 -4.25 -14.80 -7.12
C GLU A 94 -5.02 -15.74 -6.20
N ARG A 95 -5.16 -15.39 -4.91
CA ARG A 95 -5.98 -16.11 -3.94
C ARG A 95 -7.47 -15.79 -4.04
N GLY A 96 -7.87 -14.87 -4.92
CA GLY A 96 -9.25 -14.56 -5.25
C GLY A 96 -9.89 -13.44 -4.45
N PHE A 97 -9.09 -12.62 -3.79
CA PHE A 97 -9.56 -11.41 -3.11
C PHE A 97 -9.49 -10.20 -4.05
N SER A 98 -10.42 -9.27 -3.87
CA SER A 98 -10.42 -8.02 -4.62
C SER A 98 -9.36 -7.05 -4.07
N VAL A 99 -8.52 -6.53 -4.95
CA VAL A 99 -7.45 -5.59 -4.60
C VAL A 99 -7.63 -4.31 -5.40
N SER A 100 -7.65 -3.17 -4.72
CA SER A 100 -7.55 -1.86 -5.36
C SER A 100 -6.19 -1.24 -5.07
N TYR A 101 -5.49 -0.82 -6.12
CA TYR A 101 -4.23 -0.08 -6.01
C TYR A 101 -4.43 1.34 -6.51
N ALA A 102 -4.09 2.30 -5.67
CA ALA A 102 -4.26 3.70 -5.96
C ALA A 102 -3.02 4.52 -5.57
N PRO A 103 -2.26 5.07 -6.53
CA PRO A 103 -1.36 6.18 -6.24
C PRO A 103 -2.16 7.32 -5.62
N VAL A 104 -1.64 7.89 -4.52
CA VAL A 104 -2.41 8.86 -3.71
C VAL A 104 -2.95 10.04 -4.51
N GLY A 105 -2.19 10.55 -5.50
CA GLY A 105 -2.63 11.64 -6.36
C GLY A 105 -3.82 11.26 -7.23
N GLN A 106 -3.84 10.05 -7.79
CA GLN A 106 -4.95 9.55 -8.59
C GLN A 106 -6.19 9.26 -7.74
N LEU A 107 -5.98 8.76 -6.52
CA LEU A 107 -7.05 8.53 -5.55
C LEU A 107 -7.82 9.82 -5.26
N PHE A 108 -7.12 10.90 -4.91
CA PHE A 108 -7.78 12.15 -4.61
C PHE A 108 -8.38 12.84 -5.83
N ALA A 109 -7.75 12.73 -7.00
CA ALA A 109 -8.32 13.23 -8.25
C ALA A 109 -9.67 12.56 -8.56
N ALA A 110 -9.78 11.23 -8.36
CA ALA A 110 -11.03 10.51 -8.55
C ALA A 110 -12.14 11.01 -7.60
N PHE A 111 -11.81 11.24 -6.32
CA PHE A 111 -12.76 11.81 -5.35
C PHE A 111 -13.18 13.25 -5.68
N GLU A 112 -12.28 14.05 -6.25
CA GLU A 112 -12.61 15.40 -6.71
C GLU A 112 -13.53 15.38 -7.91
N GLU A 113 -13.27 14.50 -8.89
CA GLU A 113 -14.14 14.31 -10.05
C GLU A 113 -15.54 13.88 -9.64
N ASP A 114 -15.67 12.89 -8.76
CA ASP A 114 -16.97 12.42 -8.26
C ASP A 114 -17.74 13.53 -7.55
N LYS A 115 -17.06 14.39 -6.80
CA LYS A 115 -17.70 15.50 -6.09
C LYS A 115 -18.26 16.57 -7.03
N PHE A 116 -17.54 16.88 -8.11
CA PHE A 116 -17.88 17.99 -9.01
C PHE A 116 -18.62 17.55 -10.27
N ARG A 117 -18.56 16.29 -10.64
CA ARG A 117 -19.23 15.70 -11.81
C ARG A 117 -19.74 14.30 -11.45
N PRO A 118 -20.81 14.20 -10.66
CA PRO A 118 -21.41 12.89 -10.37
C PRO A 118 -21.81 12.23 -11.69
N GLN A 119 -21.04 11.23 -12.11
CA GLN A 119 -21.38 10.40 -13.27
C GLN A 119 -21.88 9.06 -12.77
N PRO A 120 -22.80 8.40 -13.50
CA PRO A 120 -23.29 7.05 -13.15
C PRO A 120 -22.17 5.99 -13.12
N ASP A 121 -21.00 6.27 -13.67
CA ASP A 121 -19.80 5.39 -13.67
C ASP A 121 -18.82 5.70 -12.53
N ALA A 122 -19.28 6.23 -11.41
CA ALA A 122 -18.48 6.50 -10.19
C ALA A 122 -17.90 5.23 -9.53
N ALA A 123 -17.78 4.14 -10.25
CA ALA A 123 -17.26 2.84 -9.79
C ALA A 123 -15.88 2.94 -9.13
N ARG A 124 -15.05 3.92 -9.53
CA ARG A 124 -13.67 4.03 -9.04
C ARG A 124 -13.55 4.38 -7.55
N THR A 125 -14.41 5.26 -7.03
CA THR A 125 -14.37 5.64 -5.61
C THR A 125 -15.12 4.64 -4.74
N GLU A 126 -16.16 3.98 -5.27
CA GLU A 126 -16.83 2.89 -4.57
C GLU A 126 -15.92 1.68 -4.38
N ASP A 127 -15.09 1.35 -5.38
CA ASP A 127 -14.17 0.22 -5.33
C ASP A 127 -13.14 0.32 -4.20
N VAL A 128 -12.64 1.53 -3.88
CA VAL A 128 -11.68 1.71 -2.77
C VAL A 128 -12.30 1.49 -1.39
N PHE A 129 -13.62 1.61 -1.27
CA PHE A 129 -14.34 1.23 -0.05
C PHE A 129 -14.72 -0.26 -0.06
N ALA A 130 -15.08 -0.82 -1.23
CA ALA A 130 -15.64 -2.15 -1.36
C ALA A 130 -14.59 -3.27 -1.36
N CYS A 131 -13.41 -3.05 -1.97
CA CYS A 131 -12.38 -4.08 -2.15
C CYS A 131 -11.91 -4.71 -0.83
N ASP A 132 -11.42 -5.95 -0.91
CA ASP A 132 -10.90 -6.68 0.25
C ASP A 132 -9.59 -6.07 0.75
N LEU A 133 -8.69 -5.68 -0.15
CA LEU A 133 -7.43 -5.01 0.15
C LEU A 133 -7.29 -3.71 -0.62
N LEU A 134 -7.09 -2.59 0.06
CA LEU A 134 -6.72 -1.31 -0.55
C LEU A 134 -5.22 -1.05 -0.36
N ILE A 135 -4.54 -0.65 -1.44
CA ILE A 135 -3.15 -0.19 -1.40
C ILE A 135 -3.13 1.28 -1.81
N ILE A 136 -2.72 2.16 -0.91
CA ILE A 136 -2.49 3.58 -1.18
C ILE A 136 -0.99 3.80 -1.26
N ASP A 137 -0.49 4.14 -2.45
CA ASP A 137 0.93 4.29 -2.68
C ASP A 137 1.37 5.75 -2.69
N ASP A 138 2.59 5.97 -2.16
CA ASP A 138 3.27 7.27 -2.07
C ASP A 138 2.49 8.36 -1.32
N LEU A 139 1.81 7.98 -0.21
CA LEU A 139 1.13 8.92 0.68
C LEU A 139 2.13 10.00 1.16
N GLY A 140 1.80 11.26 0.92
CA GLY A 140 2.65 12.41 1.24
C GLY A 140 3.24 13.12 0.03
N THR A 141 2.99 12.64 -1.19
CA THR A 141 3.45 13.29 -2.43
C THR A 141 2.40 14.23 -3.03
N GLU A 142 1.15 14.09 -2.65
CA GLU A 142 0.03 14.90 -3.13
C GLU A 142 -0.02 16.29 -2.48
N MET A 143 -0.78 17.20 -3.07
CA MET A 143 -1.10 18.48 -2.44
C MET A 143 -2.11 18.28 -1.31
N THR A 144 -1.74 18.67 -0.09
CA THR A 144 -2.61 18.54 1.08
C THR A 144 -3.58 19.72 1.15
N THR A 145 -4.87 19.44 1.08
CA THR A 145 -5.98 20.39 1.23
C THR A 145 -6.94 19.88 2.33
N GLN A 146 -7.84 20.73 2.79
CA GLN A 146 -8.88 20.26 3.72
C GLN A 146 -9.73 19.13 3.13
N PHE A 147 -9.94 19.16 1.82
CA PHE A 147 -10.66 18.10 1.10
C PHE A 147 -9.91 16.77 1.16
N THR A 148 -8.63 16.75 0.77
CA THR A 148 -7.83 15.51 0.75
C THR A 148 -7.66 14.93 2.15
N VAL A 149 -7.49 15.77 3.17
CA VAL A 149 -7.44 15.35 4.60
C VAL A 149 -8.76 14.72 5.03
N SER A 150 -9.89 15.33 4.66
CA SER A 150 -11.23 14.83 5.00
C SER A 150 -11.51 13.49 4.31
N VAL A 151 -11.21 13.37 3.03
CA VAL A 151 -11.36 12.12 2.26
C VAL A 151 -10.50 11.01 2.84
N LEU A 152 -9.22 11.29 3.11
CA LEU A 152 -8.32 10.30 3.71
C LEU A 152 -8.83 9.82 5.07
N TYR A 153 -9.25 10.75 5.94
CA TYR A 153 -9.82 10.40 7.24
C TYR A 153 -11.03 9.49 7.10
N GLN A 154 -11.99 9.87 6.25
CA GLN A 154 -13.21 9.10 6.01
C GLN A 154 -12.88 7.70 5.48
N LEU A 155 -12.00 7.60 4.47
CA LEU A 155 -11.62 6.34 3.86
C LEU A 155 -10.97 5.39 4.87
N LEU A 156 -9.95 5.87 5.60
CA LEU A 156 -9.26 5.05 6.60
C LEU A 156 -10.18 4.64 7.75
N ASN A 157 -11.09 5.55 8.16
CA ASN A 157 -12.04 5.27 9.23
C ASN A 157 -13.07 4.22 8.83
N THR A 158 -13.68 4.36 7.65
CA THR A 158 -14.68 3.41 7.14
C THR A 158 -14.07 2.03 7.02
N ARG A 159 -12.90 1.91 6.38
CA ARG A 159 -12.24 0.62 6.21
C ARG A 159 -11.83 -0.03 7.55
N LEU A 160 -11.38 0.77 8.52
CA LEU A 160 -11.08 0.28 9.86
C LEU A 160 -12.33 -0.28 10.55
N MET A 161 -13.45 0.43 10.49
CA MET A 161 -14.72 -0.01 11.10
C MET A 161 -15.25 -1.28 10.42
N GLU A 162 -15.07 -1.43 9.12
CA GLU A 162 -15.46 -2.60 8.35
C GLU A 162 -14.44 -3.73 8.40
N LYS A 163 -13.33 -3.57 9.12
CA LYS A 163 -12.20 -4.51 9.20
C LYS A 163 -11.62 -4.87 7.83
N LYS A 164 -11.62 -3.92 6.91
CA LYS A 164 -11.02 -4.04 5.59
C LYS A 164 -9.60 -3.48 5.60
N PRO A 165 -8.57 -4.30 5.45
CA PRO A 165 -7.19 -3.87 5.57
C PRO A 165 -6.75 -2.91 4.47
N VAL A 166 -5.78 -2.06 4.85
CA VAL A 166 -5.13 -1.10 3.97
C VAL A 166 -3.62 -1.28 4.06
N ILE A 167 -2.93 -1.22 2.93
CA ILE A 167 -1.47 -1.02 2.88
C ILE A 167 -1.22 0.42 2.47
N LEU A 168 -0.47 1.16 3.29
CA LEU A 168 -0.02 2.51 2.98
C LEU A 168 1.48 2.48 2.71
N SER A 169 1.95 3.07 1.62
CA SER A 169 3.36 3.40 1.48
C SER A 169 3.58 4.91 1.68
N THR A 170 4.63 5.27 2.38
CA THR A 170 4.97 6.67 2.64
C THR A 170 6.47 6.86 2.89
N ASN A 171 6.97 8.03 2.54
CA ASN A 171 8.30 8.49 2.93
C ASN A 171 8.27 9.44 4.13
N LEU A 172 7.09 9.77 4.63
CA LEU A 172 6.93 10.66 5.78
C LEU A 172 7.28 9.95 7.09
N THR A 173 7.89 10.69 7.98
CA THR A 173 8.05 10.31 9.38
C THR A 173 6.74 10.43 10.14
N PRO A 174 6.60 9.81 11.32
CA PRO A 174 5.42 9.99 12.17
C PRO A 174 5.06 11.45 12.47
N GLY A 175 6.08 12.29 12.71
CA GLY A 175 5.87 13.72 12.95
C GLY A 175 5.38 14.46 11.72
N GLU A 176 5.93 14.15 10.56
CA GLU A 176 5.49 14.73 9.29
C GLU A 176 4.07 14.29 8.92
N LEU A 177 3.69 13.02 9.17
CA LEU A 177 2.33 12.55 8.99
C LEU A 177 1.33 13.36 9.85
N ALA A 178 1.67 13.58 11.12
CA ALA A 178 0.82 14.35 12.04
C ALA A 178 0.70 15.82 11.62
N SER A 179 1.80 16.42 11.19
CA SER A 179 1.83 17.81 10.73
C SER A 179 1.08 18.00 9.41
N ARG A 180 1.21 17.02 8.49
CA ARG A 180 0.68 17.14 7.14
C ARG A 180 -0.83 16.85 7.05
N TYR A 181 -1.31 15.82 7.75
CA TYR A 181 -2.72 15.40 7.64
C TYR A 181 -3.56 15.78 8.85
N SER A 182 -3.22 15.36 9.99
CA SER A 182 -3.75 15.73 11.31
C SER A 182 -3.24 14.74 12.37
N PRO A 183 -3.23 15.14 13.65
CA PRO A 183 -2.92 14.22 14.75
C PRO A 183 -3.83 12.99 14.78
N GLN A 184 -5.11 13.15 14.38
CA GLN A 184 -6.09 12.06 14.38
C GLN A 184 -5.76 10.99 13.33
N ILE A 185 -5.42 11.41 12.10
CA ILE A 185 -4.99 10.48 11.02
C ILE A 185 -3.70 9.80 11.42
N ALA A 186 -2.69 10.55 11.86
CA ALA A 186 -1.42 9.99 12.29
C ALA A 186 -1.57 8.99 13.43
N SER A 187 -2.35 9.34 14.47
CA SER A 187 -2.62 8.44 15.60
C SER A 187 -3.30 7.16 15.14
N ARG A 188 -4.24 7.24 14.19
CA ARG A 188 -4.92 6.07 13.63
C ARG A 188 -3.95 5.17 12.87
N ILE A 189 -3.17 5.73 11.95
CA ILE A 189 -2.18 4.98 11.19
C ILE A 189 -1.15 4.33 12.11
N LEU A 190 -0.55 5.11 13.02
CA LEU A 190 0.52 4.62 13.88
C LEU A 190 0.03 3.72 15.03
N GLY A 191 -1.23 3.88 15.45
CA GLY A 191 -1.81 3.12 16.57
C GLY A 191 -2.46 1.80 16.14
N THR A 192 -2.91 1.68 14.89
CA THR A 192 -3.66 0.49 14.44
C THR A 192 -2.97 -0.30 13.32
N TYR A 193 -2.07 0.34 12.55
CA TYR A 193 -1.38 -0.32 11.44
C TYR A 193 -0.04 -0.88 11.89
N ARG A 194 0.33 -2.01 11.34
CA ARG A 194 1.66 -2.58 11.58
C ARG A 194 2.69 -1.82 10.76
N LEU A 195 3.65 -1.20 11.44
CA LEU A 195 4.74 -0.48 10.81
C LEU A 195 5.79 -1.45 10.25
N CYS A 196 6.09 -1.29 8.97
CA CYS A 196 7.11 -2.01 8.23
C CYS A 196 8.15 -1.00 7.76
N GLN A 197 9.27 -0.96 8.44
CA GLN A 197 10.30 0.02 8.16
C GLN A 197 11.20 -0.43 7.01
N PHE A 198 11.31 0.41 6.00
CA PHE A 198 12.27 0.28 4.90
C PHE A 198 13.49 1.13 5.20
N CYS A 199 14.68 0.57 5.05
CA CYS A 199 15.93 1.22 5.37
C CYS A 199 17.04 0.88 4.37
N GLY A 200 18.05 1.75 4.30
CA GLY A 200 19.16 1.65 3.36
C GLY A 200 19.22 2.82 2.41
N ASP A 201 20.01 2.67 1.35
CA ASP A 201 20.16 3.65 0.27
C ASP A 201 19.20 3.35 -0.88
N ASP A 202 18.96 4.33 -1.73
CA ASP A 202 18.16 4.15 -2.96
C ASP A 202 18.75 3.02 -3.82
N ILE A 203 18.00 1.91 -3.94
CA ILE A 203 18.45 0.72 -4.66
C ILE A 203 18.33 0.85 -6.18
N ARG A 204 17.60 1.85 -6.69
CA ARG A 204 17.44 2.06 -8.14
C ARG A 204 18.77 2.38 -8.83
N PHE A 205 19.69 3.00 -8.12
CA PHE A 205 21.03 3.28 -8.63
C PHE A 205 21.97 2.06 -8.60
N LYS A 206 21.59 1.00 -7.91
CA LYS A 206 22.36 -0.25 -7.80
C LYS A 206 21.93 -1.32 -8.80
N VAL A 207 20.81 -1.11 -9.47
CA VAL A 207 20.31 -1.97 -10.55
C VAL A 207 20.83 -1.39 -11.86
N LYS A 208 21.97 -1.88 -12.32
CA LYS A 208 22.49 -1.65 -13.67
C LYS A 208 22.35 -2.90 -14.50
#